data_20ee359b34b2525f7824d755e13a76cc
#
_entry.id   20ee359b34b2525f7824d755e13a76cc
#
_cell.length_a   1.000
_cell.length_b   1.000
_cell.length_c   1.000
_cell.angle_alpha   90.00
_cell.angle_beta   90.00
_cell.angle_gamma   90.00
#
_symmetry.space_group_name_H-M   'P 1'
#
loop_
_entity.id
_entity.type
_entity.pdbx_description
1 polymer ?
#
loop_
_entity_poly.entity_id
_entity_poly.type
_entity_poly.pdbx_seq_one_letter_code
_entity_poly.pdbx_strand_id
1 'polypeptide(L)'
;MAEEATVETQDADVAVIEQAQEFPVEAAAGRSDAAKPLRQSRLKARDARSPYLVLADFEQRSLAHVAGLPEQLDAPGLWRGVAYRVGSHRLASGFDEVVEILSMPALTPIPGAQPWMLGVANVRGTLLPVVDLKQFLEGERTVLHEGQRVLVVRQPGGDVAVTIDEMYGQRSFVEAQGIDMASIADGRYAHFVERAYRMNDQDWGVFSLERLARTPEFRQAAA
;
A
#
# COMPACT_ATOMS: atom_id res chain seq x y z
N MET A 1 -58.62 -3.77 33.54
CA MET A 1 -57.78 -3.23 34.63
C MET A 1 -56.51 -2.73 33.97
N ALA A 2 -56.45 -1.44 33.94
CA ALA A 2 -55.34 -0.68 33.37
C ALA A 2 -54.22 -0.59 34.40
N GLU A 3 -52.97 -0.63 33.96
CA GLU A 3 -51.90 0.01 34.74
C GLU A 3 -50.89 0.59 33.73
N GLU A 4 -50.98 1.92 33.67
CA GLU A 4 -50.05 2.82 33.03
C GLU A 4 -48.75 2.81 33.86
N ALA A 5 -47.59 2.70 33.21
CA ALA A 5 -46.33 3.04 33.82
C ALA A 5 -45.62 4.09 32.96
N THR A 6 -45.50 5.20 33.55
CA THR A 6 -45.02 6.52 33.24
C THR A 6 -43.60 6.51 32.68
N VAL A 7 -43.40 7.25 31.60
CA VAL A 7 -42.12 7.68 31.03
C VAL A 7 -41.50 8.73 31.94
N GLU A 8 -40.33 8.47 32.46
CA GLU A 8 -39.51 9.47 33.14
C GLU A 8 -38.31 9.87 32.26
N THR A 9 -38.44 11.07 31.76
CA THR A 9 -37.41 11.80 31.02
C THR A 9 -36.40 12.32 32.03
N GLN A 10 -35.14 11.93 31.91
CA GLN A 10 -34.05 12.60 32.62
C GLN A 10 -33.16 13.31 31.63
N ASP A 11 -33.37 14.63 31.59
CA ASP A 11 -32.37 15.61 31.11
C ASP A 11 -31.20 15.63 32.10
N ALA A 12 -30.00 15.44 31.59
CA ALA A 12 -28.78 15.70 32.37
C ALA A 12 -27.76 16.44 31.49
N ASP A 13 -27.80 17.75 31.69
CA ASP A 13 -26.69 18.69 31.80
C ASP A 13 -25.43 18.50 30.95
N VAL A 14 -25.33 19.42 30.01
CA VAL A 14 -24.08 19.85 29.35
C VAL A 14 -23.28 20.70 30.33
N ALA A 15 -22.21 20.17 30.91
CA ALA A 15 -21.23 20.96 31.66
C ALA A 15 -20.01 21.19 30.77
N VAL A 16 -19.96 22.39 30.23
CA VAL A 16 -18.75 22.99 29.63
C VAL A 16 -17.80 23.31 30.78
N ILE A 17 -16.63 22.64 30.81
CA ILE A 17 -15.54 23.04 31.72
C ILE A 17 -14.47 23.73 30.85
N GLU A 18 -14.60 25.05 30.82
CA GLU A 18 -13.54 25.99 30.41
C GLU A 18 -12.60 26.15 31.61
N GLN A 19 -11.41 25.56 31.54
CA GLN A 19 -10.32 25.86 32.48
C GLN A 19 -9.20 26.57 31.73
N ALA A 20 -9.30 27.91 31.77
CA ALA A 20 -8.16 28.78 31.51
C ALA A 20 -7.21 28.72 32.71
N GLN A 21 -6.01 28.16 32.51
CA GLN A 21 -4.92 28.29 33.48
C GLN A 21 -4.19 29.61 33.24
N GLU A 22 -4.44 30.56 34.13
CA GLU A 22 -3.65 31.79 34.28
C GLU A 22 -2.30 31.46 34.89
N PHE A 23 -1.22 31.85 34.22
CA PHE A 23 0.13 31.88 34.78
C PHE A 23 0.38 33.22 35.44
N PRO A 24 0.89 33.27 36.67
CA PRO A 24 1.15 34.52 37.37
C PRO A 24 2.33 35.26 36.77
N VAL A 25 2.09 36.53 36.45
CA VAL A 25 3.14 37.49 36.10
C VAL A 25 3.75 38.01 37.41
N GLU A 26 4.97 37.58 37.74
CA GLU A 26 5.75 38.13 38.83
C GLU A 26 6.65 39.26 38.30
N ALA A 27 6.31 40.47 38.71
CA ALA A 27 7.10 41.67 38.45
C ALA A 27 8.29 41.74 39.38
N ALA A 28 9.51 41.61 38.85
CA ALA A 28 10.71 41.99 39.54
C ALA A 28 11.42 43.12 38.79
N ALA A 29 11.37 44.26 39.41
CA ALA A 29 12.08 45.46 39.00
C ALA A 29 13.60 45.34 39.16
N GLY A 30 14.33 45.89 38.20
CA GLY A 30 15.62 46.56 38.41
C GLY A 30 16.86 45.72 38.28
N ARG A 31 17.56 45.92 37.15
CA ARG A 31 18.95 46.38 37.13
C ARG A 31 19.41 46.66 35.71
N SER A 32 19.75 47.93 35.51
CA SER A 32 20.59 48.43 34.42
C SER A 32 21.88 47.59 34.35
N ASP A 33 22.26 47.09 33.20
CA ASP A 33 23.52 47.45 32.51
C ASP A 33 23.79 46.54 31.28
N ALA A 34 24.47 47.18 30.33
CA ALA A 34 25.18 46.56 29.21
C ALA A 34 24.37 45.88 28.13
N ALA A 35 23.96 46.70 27.17
CA ALA A 35 23.62 46.27 25.82
C ALA A 35 24.80 45.51 25.18
N LYS A 36 24.74 44.18 25.20
CA LYS A 36 25.55 43.36 24.28
C LYS A 36 25.06 43.58 22.87
N PRO A 37 25.92 43.95 21.91
CA PRO A 37 25.49 44.07 20.53
C PRO A 37 25.00 42.70 20.05
N LEU A 38 23.77 42.67 19.59
CA LEU A 38 23.21 41.56 18.81
C LEU A 38 24.25 41.16 17.75
N ARG A 39 24.80 39.99 17.94
CA ARG A 39 25.65 39.31 16.96
C ARG A 39 24.79 39.19 15.68
N GLN A 40 24.87 40.20 14.85
CA GLN A 40 24.42 40.08 13.45
C GLN A 40 25.21 38.91 12.87
N SER A 41 24.58 37.73 12.88
CA SER A 41 25.03 36.62 12.07
C SER A 41 25.10 37.16 10.66
N ARG A 42 26.31 37.46 10.22
CA ARG A 42 26.59 37.70 8.79
C ARG A 42 26.07 36.48 8.05
N LEU A 43 24.84 36.56 7.59
CA LEU A 43 24.39 35.82 6.42
C LEU A 43 25.44 36.18 5.37
N LYS A 44 26.39 35.27 5.15
CA LYS A 44 27.33 35.38 4.02
C LYS A 44 26.45 35.79 2.82
N ALA A 45 26.79 36.91 2.23
CA ALA A 45 26.18 37.35 0.98
C ALA A 45 26.31 36.17 0.01
N ARG A 46 25.25 35.37 -0.07
CA ARG A 46 25.10 34.38 -1.14
C ARG A 46 25.06 35.26 -2.38
N ASP A 47 26.03 35.03 -3.24
CA ASP A 47 26.15 35.67 -4.55
C ASP A 47 24.78 36.09 -5.05
N ALA A 48 24.53 37.39 -5.09
CA ALA A 48 23.30 37.95 -5.64
C ALA A 48 23.36 37.83 -7.17
N ARG A 49 23.48 36.60 -7.68
CA ARG A 49 23.30 36.35 -9.09
C ARG A 49 21.88 36.71 -9.42
N SER A 50 21.69 37.48 -10.47
CA SER A 50 20.36 37.77 -10.99
C SER A 50 19.56 36.44 -11.08
N PRO A 51 18.30 36.38 -10.62
CA PRO A 51 17.46 35.19 -10.73
C PRO A 51 17.46 34.60 -12.14
N TYR A 52 17.55 35.45 -13.15
CA TYR A 52 17.68 35.03 -14.55
C TYR A 52 18.93 34.20 -14.81
N LEU A 53 20.09 34.61 -14.29
CA LEU A 53 21.36 33.88 -14.48
C LEU A 53 21.35 32.54 -13.76
N VAL A 54 20.66 32.45 -12.61
CA VAL A 54 20.49 31.18 -11.88
C VAL A 54 19.61 30.24 -12.68
N LEU A 55 18.50 30.72 -13.24
CA LEU A 55 17.61 29.91 -14.07
C LEU A 55 18.29 29.47 -15.38
N ALA A 56 19.04 30.33 -16.02
CA ALA A 56 19.79 30.00 -17.23
C ALA A 56 20.87 28.93 -16.97
N ASP A 57 21.53 28.97 -15.80
CA ASP A 57 22.48 27.95 -15.39
C ASP A 57 21.78 26.59 -15.11
N PHE A 58 20.60 26.60 -14.49
CA PHE A 58 19.78 25.41 -14.32
C PHE A 58 19.32 24.83 -15.66
N GLU A 59 18.89 25.68 -16.58
CA GLU A 59 18.47 25.24 -17.92
C GLU A 59 19.63 24.59 -18.65
N GLN A 60 20.82 25.23 -18.68
CA GLN A 60 22.00 24.65 -19.31
C GLN A 60 22.39 23.30 -18.72
N ARG A 61 22.37 23.18 -17.38
CA ARG A 61 22.67 21.91 -16.69
C ARG A 61 21.62 20.84 -16.98
N SER A 62 20.34 21.24 -17.06
CA SER A 62 19.25 20.32 -17.42
C SER A 62 19.39 19.81 -18.85
N LEU A 63 19.71 20.68 -19.81
CA LEU A 63 19.90 20.32 -21.20
C LEU A 63 21.19 19.51 -21.43
N ALA A 64 22.24 19.76 -20.65
CA ALA A 64 23.47 19.00 -20.69
C ALA A 64 23.39 17.67 -19.93
N HIS A 65 22.36 17.51 -19.09
CA HIS A 65 22.15 16.27 -18.36
C HIS A 65 21.59 15.19 -19.29
N VAL A 66 22.46 14.30 -19.73
CA VAL A 66 22.04 13.02 -20.32
C VAL A 66 21.46 12.22 -19.17
N ALA A 67 20.13 12.15 -19.08
CA ALA A 67 19.47 11.28 -18.15
C ALA A 67 19.88 9.83 -18.49
N GLY A 68 20.94 9.35 -17.84
CA GLY A 68 21.17 7.92 -17.76
C GLY A 68 19.98 7.32 -17.02
N LEU A 69 19.38 6.29 -17.59
CA LEU A 69 18.51 5.44 -16.79
C LEU A 69 19.29 5.10 -15.52
N PRO A 70 18.67 5.17 -14.32
CA PRO A 70 19.32 4.67 -13.11
C PRO A 70 19.92 3.31 -13.47
N GLU A 71 21.21 3.10 -13.27
CA GLU A 71 21.77 1.78 -13.39
C GLU A 71 20.89 0.88 -12.53
N GLN A 72 20.13 0.02 -13.20
CA GLN A 72 19.52 -1.10 -12.51
C GLN A 72 20.73 -1.88 -12.01
N LEU A 73 21.05 -1.72 -10.73
CA LEU A 73 21.97 -2.58 -10.03
C LEU A 73 21.28 -3.95 -9.96
N ASP A 74 21.28 -4.65 -11.09
CA ASP A 74 20.94 -6.05 -11.16
C ASP A 74 22.12 -6.80 -10.52
N ALA A 75 22.16 -6.76 -9.19
CA ALA A 75 23.07 -7.62 -8.46
C ALA A 75 22.71 -9.05 -8.85
N PRO A 76 23.70 -9.84 -9.34
CA PRO A 76 23.44 -11.23 -9.71
C PRO A 76 22.75 -11.96 -8.55
N GLY A 77 21.62 -12.62 -8.84
CA GLY A 77 20.85 -13.34 -7.82
C GLY A 77 19.89 -12.48 -6.98
N LEU A 78 19.67 -11.22 -7.35
CA LEU A 78 18.65 -10.37 -6.71
C LEU A 78 17.31 -10.51 -7.44
N TRP A 79 16.32 -11.07 -6.77
CA TRP A 79 14.92 -11.09 -7.25
C TRP A 79 14.13 -9.95 -6.61
N ARG A 80 13.26 -9.29 -7.37
CA ARG A 80 12.43 -8.17 -6.91
C ARG A 80 10.98 -8.35 -7.33
N GLY A 81 10.06 -7.92 -6.45
CA GLY A 81 8.64 -7.97 -6.77
C GLY A 81 7.79 -7.17 -5.81
N VAL A 82 6.49 -7.23 -6.07
CA VAL A 82 5.44 -6.69 -5.21
C VAL A 82 5.11 -7.72 -4.15
N ALA A 83 5.21 -7.35 -2.89
CA ALA A 83 4.96 -8.21 -1.75
C ALA A 83 3.61 -7.90 -1.10
N TYR A 84 2.86 -8.94 -0.77
CA TYR A 84 1.51 -8.87 -0.23
C TYR A 84 1.20 -10.10 0.63
N ARG A 85 0.02 -10.11 1.28
CA ARG A 85 -0.47 -11.26 2.06
C ARG A 85 -1.81 -11.72 1.50
N VAL A 86 -2.00 -13.04 1.50
CA VAL A 86 -3.27 -13.72 1.25
C VAL A 86 -3.43 -14.80 2.32
N GLY A 87 -4.49 -14.73 3.11
CA GLY A 87 -4.66 -15.59 4.27
C GLY A 87 -3.49 -15.46 5.25
N SER A 88 -2.85 -16.57 5.57
CA SER A 88 -1.64 -16.64 6.39
C SER A 88 -0.35 -16.50 5.60
N HIS A 89 -0.40 -16.54 4.26
CA HIS A 89 0.76 -16.61 3.39
C HIS A 89 1.28 -15.23 3.00
N ARG A 90 2.58 -15.01 3.20
CA ARG A 90 3.29 -13.85 2.65
C ARG A 90 3.84 -14.21 1.29
N LEU A 91 3.39 -13.48 0.29
CA LEU A 91 3.67 -13.76 -1.11
C LEU A 91 4.36 -12.55 -1.75
N ALA A 92 5.07 -12.81 -2.83
CA ALA A 92 5.61 -11.77 -3.69
C ALA A 92 5.51 -12.21 -5.15
N SER A 93 5.11 -11.30 -6.03
CA SER A 93 5.01 -11.54 -7.49
C SER A 93 5.87 -10.57 -8.26
N GLY A 94 6.35 -10.98 -9.42
CA GLY A 94 7.17 -10.16 -10.30
C GLY A 94 6.46 -8.87 -10.73
N PHE A 95 7.23 -7.81 -10.95
CA PHE A 95 6.65 -6.55 -11.44
C PHE A 95 6.06 -6.67 -12.84
N ASP A 96 6.56 -7.58 -13.64
CA ASP A 96 6.08 -7.87 -14.99
C ASP A 96 4.71 -8.56 -15.01
N GLU A 97 4.34 -9.23 -13.91
CA GLU A 97 3.05 -9.90 -13.76
C GLU A 97 1.95 -8.96 -13.25
N VAL A 98 2.31 -7.85 -12.56
CA VAL A 98 1.37 -6.89 -11.96
C VAL A 98 1.24 -5.66 -12.84
N VAL A 99 0.06 -5.45 -13.42
CA VAL A 99 -0.23 -4.28 -14.28
C VAL A 99 -0.43 -3.03 -13.45
N GLU A 100 -1.23 -3.13 -12.38
CA GLU A 100 -1.59 -2.01 -11.52
C GLU A 100 -2.04 -2.51 -10.14
N ILE A 101 -1.99 -1.61 -9.16
CA ILE A 101 -2.49 -1.84 -7.80
C ILE A 101 -3.59 -0.82 -7.54
N LEU A 102 -4.79 -1.30 -7.25
CA LEU A 102 -5.96 -0.45 -7.04
C LEU A 102 -6.51 -0.61 -5.62
N SER A 103 -7.19 0.41 -5.14
CA SER A 103 -8.14 0.24 -4.04
C SER A 103 -9.33 -0.57 -4.54
N MET A 104 -9.96 -1.34 -3.65
CA MET A 104 -11.12 -2.16 -4.00
C MET A 104 -12.19 -1.32 -4.69
N PRO A 105 -12.51 -1.61 -5.97
CA PRO A 105 -13.52 -0.86 -6.71
C PRO A 105 -14.93 -1.27 -6.32
N ALA A 106 -15.92 -0.46 -6.69
CA ALA A 106 -17.33 -0.84 -6.58
C ALA A 106 -17.62 -2.03 -7.52
N LEU A 107 -18.24 -3.08 -6.98
CA LEU A 107 -18.50 -4.33 -7.68
C LEU A 107 -19.95 -4.46 -8.10
N THR A 108 -20.14 -5.00 -9.29
CA THR A 108 -21.44 -5.52 -9.76
C THR A 108 -21.36 -7.04 -9.73
N PRO A 109 -22.14 -7.74 -8.88
CA PRO A 109 -22.15 -9.20 -8.84
C PRO A 109 -22.65 -9.80 -10.17
N ILE A 110 -22.11 -10.96 -10.54
CA ILE A 110 -22.52 -11.73 -11.72
C ILE A 110 -23.35 -12.93 -11.26
N PRO A 111 -24.63 -13.03 -11.64
CA PRO A 111 -25.44 -14.23 -11.35
C PRO A 111 -24.83 -15.48 -11.98
N GLY A 112 -24.81 -16.59 -11.25
CA GLY A 112 -24.27 -17.87 -11.74
C GLY A 112 -22.75 -17.89 -11.90
N ALA A 113 -22.03 -16.99 -11.27
CA ALA A 113 -20.58 -17.03 -11.23
C ALA A 113 -20.07 -17.97 -10.12
N GLN A 114 -18.82 -18.40 -10.25
CA GLN A 114 -18.13 -19.20 -9.25
C GLN A 114 -18.05 -18.46 -7.91
N PRO A 115 -18.02 -19.16 -6.75
CA PRO A 115 -18.00 -18.54 -5.43
C PRO A 115 -16.84 -17.55 -5.19
N TRP A 116 -15.71 -17.77 -5.83
CA TRP A 116 -14.52 -16.92 -5.74
C TRP A 116 -14.56 -15.69 -6.65
N MET A 117 -15.56 -15.61 -7.57
CA MET A 117 -15.78 -14.45 -8.42
C MET A 117 -16.61 -13.41 -7.67
N LEU A 118 -16.02 -12.31 -7.26
CA LEU A 118 -16.72 -11.24 -6.52
C LEU A 118 -17.66 -10.44 -7.43
N GLY A 119 -17.32 -10.29 -8.71
CA GLY A 119 -18.09 -9.53 -9.68
C GLY A 119 -17.21 -8.81 -10.69
N VAL A 120 -17.79 -7.82 -11.37
CA VAL A 120 -17.07 -6.92 -12.27
C VAL A 120 -17.10 -5.50 -11.77
N ALA A 121 -15.99 -4.80 -12.00
CA ALA A 121 -15.86 -3.38 -11.75
C ALA A 121 -15.65 -2.60 -13.05
N ASN A 122 -16.09 -1.36 -13.10
CA ASN A 122 -15.70 -0.43 -14.15
C ASN A 122 -14.51 0.37 -13.67
N VAL A 123 -13.35 0.14 -14.24
CA VAL A 123 -12.12 0.86 -13.96
C VAL A 123 -11.73 1.66 -15.21
N ARG A 124 -11.86 2.97 -15.15
CA ARG A 124 -11.52 3.88 -16.27
C ARG A 124 -12.18 3.50 -17.61
N GLY A 125 -13.42 3.03 -17.56
CA GLY A 125 -14.17 2.63 -18.76
C GLY A 125 -13.94 1.18 -19.21
N THR A 126 -13.05 0.45 -18.56
CA THR A 126 -12.79 -0.98 -18.82
C THR A 126 -13.47 -1.84 -17.77
N LEU A 127 -14.18 -2.88 -18.22
CA LEU A 127 -14.74 -3.88 -17.32
C LEU A 127 -13.65 -4.81 -16.84
N LEU A 128 -13.44 -4.82 -15.53
CA LEU A 128 -12.41 -5.61 -14.86
C LEU A 128 -13.07 -6.66 -13.96
N PRO A 129 -12.95 -7.95 -14.26
CA PRO A 129 -13.35 -9.01 -13.34
C PRO A 129 -12.56 -8.93 -12.05
N VAL A 130 -13.21 -9.14 -10.90
CA VAL A 130 -12.56 -9.11 -9.57
C VAL A 130 -12.78 -10.43 -8.87
N VAL A 131 -11.69 -11.04 -8.46
CA VAL A 131 -11.62 -12.39 -7.90
C VAL A 131 -11.13 -12.33 -6.46
N ASP A 132 -11.78 -13.11 -5.60
CA ASP A 132 -11.30 -13.38 -4.25
C ASP A 132 -10.20 -14.45 -4.30
N LEU A 133 -8.95 -14.02 -4.21
CA LEU A 133 -7.80 -14.91 -4.32
C LEU A 133 -7.73 -15.89 -3.15
N LYS A 134 -8.06 -15.46 -1.94
CA LYS A 134 -8.12 -16.32 -0.77
C LYS A 134 -9.17 -17.40 -0.94
N GLN A 135 -10.37 -17.04 -1.40
CA GLN A 135 -11.42 -18.02 -1.63
C GLN A 135 -11.07 -19.00 -2.75
N PHE A 136 -10.38 -18.55 -3.78
CA PHE A 136 -9.90 -19.43 -4.84
C PHE A 136 -8.84 -20.44 -4.32
N LEU A 137 -7.91 -19.99 -3.48
CA LEU A 137 -6.79 -20.83 -3.00
C LEU A 137 -7.16 -21.70 -1.79
N GLU A 138 -7.88 -21.14 -0.82
CA GLU A 138 -8.17 -21.77 0.48
C GLU A 138 -9.63 -22.22 0.62
N GLY A 139 -10.52 -21.78 -0.26
CA GLY A 139 -11.96 -22.00 -0.13
C GLY A 139 -12.64 -21.11 0.91
N GLU A 140 -11.90 -20.20 1.54
CA GLU A 140 -12.39 -19.26 2.53
C GLU A 140 -12.53 -17.85 1.98
N ARG A 141 -13.69 -17.23 2.22
CA ARG A 141 -13.96 -15.85 1.78
C ARG A 141 -13.07 -14.84 2.48
N THR A 142 -12.55 -13.91 1.72
CA THR A 142 -11.89 -12.72 2.27
C THR A 142 -12.90 -11.83 2.97
N VAL A 143 -12.58 -11.38 4.17
CA VAL A 143 -13.34 -10.34 4.88
C VAL A 143 -12.93 -9.00 4.30
N LEU A 144 -13.78 -8.42 3.46
CA LEU A 144 -13.52 -7.12 2.84
C LEU A 144 -13.56 -6.00 3.89
N HIS A 145 -12.59 -5.11 3.84
CA HIS A 145 -12.46 -3.97 4.75
C HIS A 145 -12.14 -2.67 4.02
N GLU A 146 -12.34 -1.53 4.67
CA GLU A 146 -11.88 -0.24 4.14
C GLU A 146 -10.37 -0.28 3.91
N GLY A 147 -9.95 0.17 2.72
CA GLY A 147 -8.53 0.11 2.33
C GLY A 147 -8.09 -1.20 1.68
N GLN A 148 -8.99 -2.17 1.52
CA GLN A 148 -8.73 -3.37 0.72
C GLN A 148 -8.13 -3.00 -0.63
N ARG A 149 -7.12 -3.75 -1.05
CA ARG A 149 -6.48 -3.56 -2.34
C ARG A 149 -6.65 -4.77 -3.24
N VAL A 150 -6.53 -4.51 -4.53
CA VAL A 150 -6.51 -5.55 -5.55
C VAL A 150 -5.28 -5.36 -6.43
N LEU A 151 -4.71 -6.47 -6.87
CA LEU A 151 -3.66 -6.51 -7.89
C LEU A 151 -4.32 -6.77 -9.25
N VAL A 152 -4.06 -5.92 -10.21
CA VAL A 152 -4.47 -6.15 -11.60
C VAL A 152 -3.42 -6.99 -12.28
N VAL A 153 -3.82 -8.13 -12.77
CA VAL A 153 -2.97 -9.15 -13.37
C VAL A 153 -3.32 -9.30 -14.85
N ARG A 154 -2.29 -9.35 -15.68
CA ARG A 154 -2.46 -9.58 -17.11
C ARG A 154 -2.77 -11.03 -17.40
N GLN A 155 -3.81 -11.26 -18.19
CA GLN A 155 -4.11 -12.59 -18.71
C GLN A 155 -4.50 -12.56 -20.19
N PRO A 156 -4.36 -13.69 -20.91
CA PRO A 156 -4.91 -13.80 -22.26
C PRO A 156 -6.42 -13.58 -22.28
N GLY A 157 -6.88 -12.56 -23.00
CA GLY A 157 -8.30 -12.22 -23.11
C GLY A 157 -8.75 -11.02 -22.27
N GLY A 158 -7.87 -10.42 -21.49
CA GLY A 158 -8.13 -9.21 -20.70
C GLY A 158 -7.58 -9.31 -19.29
N ASP A 159 -7.40 -8.17 -18.63
CA ASP A 159 -6.86 -8.12 -17.28
C ASP A 159 -7.92 -8.60 -16.25
N VAL A 160 -7.46 -9.11 -15.13
CA VAL A 160 -8.28 -9.54 -13.97
C VAL A 160 -7.71 -8.95 -12.68
N ALA A 161 -8.56 -8.55 -11.77
CA ALA A 161 -8.13 -8.11 -10.45
C ALA A 161 -8.25 -9.26 -9.44
N VAL A 162 -7.24 -9.45 -8.60
CA VAL A 162 -7.26 -10.38 -7.48
C VAL A 162 -7.15 -9.64 -6.17
N THR A 163 -7.94 -10.03 -5.17
CA THR A 163 -7.89 -9.44 -3.84
C THR A 163 -6.63 -9.86 -3.09
N ILE A 164 -6.12 -8.96 -2.26
CA ILE A 164 -5.04 -9.23 -1.31
C ILE A 164 -5.44 -8.70 0.06
N ASP A 165 -5.03 -9.37 1.14
CA ASP A 165 -5.40 -8.94 2.49
C ASP A 165 -4.55 -7.75 2.96
N GLU A 166 -3.28 -7.73 2.59
CA GLU A 166 -2.34 -6.68 3.00
C GLU A 166 -1.28 -6.45 1.94
N MET A 167 -0.87 -5.20 1.77
CA MET A 167 0.19 -4.80 0.84
C MET A 167 1.44 -4.43 1.63
N TYR A 168 2.57 -5.08 1.33
CA TYR A 168 3.86 -4.76 1.92
C TYR A 168 4.77 -3.92 1.01
N GLY A 169 4.32 -3.67 -0.23
CA GLY A 169 5.07 -2.90 -1.23
C GLY A 169 6.20 -3.71 -1.86
N GLN A 170 7.21 -3.01 -2.37
CA GLN A 170 8.34 -3.67 -3.03
C GLN A 170 9.22 -4.41 -2.02
N ARG A 171 9.62 -5.63 -2.38
CA ARG A 171 10.63 -6.41 -1.67
C ARG A 171 11.68 -6.94 -2.65
N SER A 172 12.87 -7.15 -2.12
CA SER A 172 14.00 -7.72 -2.85
C SER A 172 14.55 -8.88 -2.04
N PHE A 173 14.81 -10.00 -2.70
CA PHE A 173 15.35 -11.20 -2.08
C PHE A 173 16.64 -11.58 -2.79
N VAL A 174 17.62 -12.02 -2.02
CA VAL A 174 18.88 -12.55 -2.56
C VAL A 174 18.85 -14.08 -2.51
N GLU A 175 19.55 -14.72 -3.42
CA GLU A 175 19.56 -16.19 -3.54
C GLU A 175 19.99 -16.88 -2.24
N ALA A 176 20.88 -16.27 -1.47
CA ALA A 176 21.31 -16.78 -0.17
C ALA A 176 20.19 -16.87 0.89
N GLN A 177 19.06 -16.21 0.67
CA GLN A 177 17.87 -16.26 1.53
C GLN A 177 16.89 -17.37 1.12
N GLY A 178 17.21 -18.13 0.07
CA GLY A 178 16.39 -19.23 -0.41
C GLY A 178 16.17 -20.31 0.66
N ILE A 179 14.93 -20.78 0.77
CA ILE A 179 14.51 -21.86 1.65
C ILE A 179 13.71 -22.89 0.86
N ASP A 180 13.43 -24.03 1.50
CA ASP A 180 12.56 -25.03 0.90
C ASP A 180 11.13 -24.48 0.72
N MET A 181 10.57 -24.67 -0.46
CA MET A 181 9.20 -24.27 -0.79
C MET A 181 8.15 -24.94 0.08
N ALA A 182 8.42 -26.14 0.59
CA ALA A 182 7.51 -26.88 1.47
C ALA A 182 7.14 -26.13 2.76
N SER A 183 7.95 -25.13 3.14
CA SER A 183 7.68 -24.28 4.30
C SER A 183 6.51 -23.30 4.11
N ILE A 184 6.15 -22.99 2.86
CA ILE A 184 5.13 -21.98 2.52
C ILE A 184 4.17 -22.42 1.42
N ALA A 185 4.52 -23.41 0.63
CA ALA A 185 3.73 -23.89 -0.49
C ALA A 185 2.87 -25.10 -0.05
N ASP A 186 1.87 -24.86 0.79
CA ASP A 186 0.87 -25.85 1.19
C ASP A 186 -0.40 -25.76 0.32
N GLY A 187 -1.18 -26.82 0.31
CA GLY A 187 -2.44 -26.88 -0.41
C GLY A 187 -2.33 -26.45 -1.88
N ARG A 188 -3.20 -25.53 -2.29
CA ARG A 188 -3.22 -25.00 -3.67
C ARG A 188 -2.08 -24.02 -3.96
N TYR A 189 -1.46 -23.44 -2.93
CA TYR A 189 -0.31 -22.55 -3.11
C TYR A 189 0.86 -23.27 -3.77
N ALA A 190 1.03 -24.57 -3.52
CA ALA A 190 2.10 -25.39 -4.13
C ALA A 190 2.10 -25.36 -5.67
N HIS A 191 0.95 -25.10 -6.30
CA HIS A 191 0.87 -25.01 -7.76
C HIS A 191 1.38 -23.69 -8.33
N PHE A 192 1.44 -22.66 -7.51
CA PHE A 192 1.71 -21.28 -7.94
C PHE A 192 2.98 -20.69 -7.33
N VAL A 193 3.47 -21.23 -6.21
CA VAL A 193 4.74 -20.82 -5.59
C VAL A 193 5.89 -21.46 -6.35
N GLU A 194 6.84 -20.64 -6.81
CA GLU A 194 8.00 -21.08 -7.60
C GLU A 194 9.28 -21.11 -6.79
N ARG A 195 9.39 -20.25 -5.79
CA ARG A 195 10.55 -20.11 -4.90
C ARG A 195 10.07 -19.68 -3.54
N ALA A 196 10.88 -19.94 -2.52
CA ALA A 196 10.64 -19.45 -1.17
C ALA A 196 11.92 -18.81 -0.62
N TYR A 197 11.73 -17.74 0.16
CA TYR A 197 12.82 -16.98 0.77
C TYR A 197 12.50 -16.70 2.24
N ARG A 198 13.53 -16.61 3.07
CA ARG A 198 13.40 -16.17 4.46
C ARG A 198 14.04 -14.81 4.65
N MET A 199 13.26 -13.86 5.12
CA MET A 199 13.73 -12.50 5.40
C MET A 199 13.16 -12.02 6.73
N ASN A 200 14.02 -11.62 7.67
CA ASN A 200 13.64 -11.16 9.01
C ASN A 200 12.74 -12.18 9.76
N ASP A 201 13.14 -13.43 9.77
CA ASP A 201 12.42 -14.57 10.37
C ASP A 201 11.00 -14.79 9.81
N GLN A 202 10.72 -14.29 8.62
CA GLN A 202 9.47 -14.47 7.92
C GLN A 202 9.71 -15.19 6.59
N ASP A 203 8.88 -16.17 6.31
CA ASP A 203 8.91 -16.92 5.08
C ASP A 203 8.06 -16.22 4.02
N TRP A 204 8.59 -16.15 2.80
CA TRP A 204 8.00 -15.49 1.65
C TRP A 204 7.98 -16.43 0.47
N GLY A 205 6.81 -16.61 -0.16
CA GLY A 205 6.67 -17.37 -1.41
C GLY A 205 6.69 -16.44 -2.63
N VAL A 206 7.47 -16.78 -3.62
CA VAL A 206 7.36 -16.17 -4.95
C VAL A 206 6.19 -16.83 -5.66
N PHE A 207 5.10 -16.08 -5.76
CA PHE A 207 3.83 -16.54 -6.32
C PHE A 207 3.67 -16.08 -7.76
N SER A 208 3.52 -17.00 -8.69
CA SER A 208 3.31 -16.67 -10.10
C SER A 208 1.84 -16.38 -10.39
N LEU A 209 1.54 -15.11 -10.57
CA LEU A 209 0.23 -14.63 -11.04
C LEU A 209 -0.01 -15.04 -12.50
N GLU A 210 1.04 -15.19 -13.30
CA GLU A 210 0.96 -15.69 -14.66
C GLU A 210 0.44 -17.14 -14.69
N ARG A 211 0.98 -18.03 -13.85
CA ARG A 211 0.49 -19.42 -13.73
C ARG A 211 -0.96 -19.45 -13.27
N LEU A 212 -1.32 -18.62 -12.29
CA LEU A 212 -2.69 -18.48 -11.83
C LEU A 212 -3.62 -18.10 -12.98
N ALA A 213 -3.28 -17.05 -13.73
CA ALA A 213 -4.07 -16.53 -14.85
C ALA A 213 -4.21 -17.51 -16.01
N ARG A 214 -3.28 -18.46 -16.15
CA ARG A 214 -3.32 -19.52 -17.17
C ARG A 214 -4.11 -20.77 -16.74
N THR A 215 -4.42 -20.90 -15.44
CA THR A 215 -5.13 -22.06 -14.93
C THR A 215 -6.55 -22.14 -15.50
N PRO A 216 -6.97 -23.27 -16.12
CA PRO A 216 -8.29 -23.40 -16.73
C PRO A 216 -9.43 -23.10 -15.74
N GLU A 217 -9.32 -23.58 -14.50
CA GLU A 217 -10.31 -23.36 -13.45
C GLU A 217 -10.46 -21.87 -13.11
N PHE A 218 -9.34 -21.14 -13.01
CA PHE A 218 -9.36 -19.69 -12.77
C PHE A 218 -10.00 -18.89 -13.90
N ARG A 219 -9.86 -19.38 -15.14
CA ARG A 219 -10.45 -18.75 -16.33
C ARG A 219 -11.94 -19.07 -16.52
N GLN A 220 -12.43 -20.13 -15.89
CA GLN A 220 -13.84 -20.54 -15.96
C GLN A 220 -14.62 -19.91 -14.80
N ALA A 221 -14.83 -18.60 -14.85
CA ALA A 221 -15.56 -17.85 -13.84
C ALA A 221 -17.07 -18.11 -13.82
N ALA A 222 -17.63 -18.71 -14.89
CA ALA A 222 -19.01 -19.15 -14.93
C ALA A 222 -19.16 -20.54 -14.31
N ALA A 223 -20.21 -20.72 -13.47
CA ALA A 223 -20.54 -21.99 -12.85
C ALA A 223 -21.32 -22.89 -13.82
#